data_20710bc8b56779a6904e0fd5f84df975
#
_entry.id   20710bc8b56779a6904e0fd5f84df975
#
_cell.length_a   1.000
_cell.length_b   1.000
_cell.length_c   1.000
_cell.angle_alpha   90.00
_cell.angle_beta   90.00
_cell.angle_gamma   90.00
#
_symmetry.space_group_name_H-M   'P 1'
#
loop_
_entity.id
_entity.type
_entity.pdbx_description
1 polymer ?
#
loop_
_entity_poly.entity_id
_entity_poly.type
_entity_poly.pdbx_seq_one_letter_code
_entity_poly.pdbx_strand_id
1 'polypeptide(L)'
;LAEEHANLKNDYLSERDIRRNYQRTVDEQKQEVGVYVRQLEASSFVLALIDGDGAIFQDALLQAAAGDGGSEAASRLYHAIRNHIASVYSNSGNWPIMVQLYLSLDKLAMKLAQVGLLRAPSDFRAFTQRFSVNQPLFSIIDVGQGKERADHKIKGS
;
A
#
# COMPACT_ATOMS: atom_id res chain seq x y z
N LEU A 1 27.73 64.05 -15.50
CA LEU A 1 26.58 64.20 -14.61
C LEU A 1 25.33 63.54 -15.22
N ALA A 2 25.01 63.81 -16.49
CA ALA A 2 23.86 63.20 -17.17
C ALA A 2 24.02 61.68 -17.37
N GLU A 3 25.24 61.22 -17.67
CA GLU A 3 25.54 59.82 -17.81
C GLU A 3 25.43 59.06 -16.51
N GLU A 4 25.90 59.64 -15.40
CA GLU A 4 25.76 59.01 -14.08
C GLU A 4 24.30 58.85 -13.66
N HIS A 5 23.48 59.87 -13.95
CA HIS A 5 22.05 59.82 -13.65
C HIS A 5 21.31 58.77 -14.48
N ALA A 6 21.65 58.64 -15.76
CA ALA A 6 21.09 57.62 -16.62
C ALA A 6 21.50 56.22 -16.19
N ASN A 7 22.75 56.03 -15.74
CA ASN A 7 23.24 54.74 -15.25
C ASN A 7 22.52 54.33 -13.95
N LEU A 8 22.32 55.24 -13.02
CA LEU A 8 21.57 54.97 -11.78
C LEU A 8 20.13 54.59 -12.07
N LYS A 9 19.47 55.23 -13.04
CA LYS A 9 18.13 54.90 -13.44
C LYS A 9 18.07 53.52 -14.07
N ASN A 10 19.02 53.15 -14.91
CA ASN A 10 19.10 51.83 -15.52
C ASN A 10 19.34 50.75 -14.48
N ASP A 11 20.20 50.96 -13.49
CA ASP A 11 20.46 50.05 -12.40
C ASP A 11 19.19 49.80 -11.56
N TYR A 12 18.46 50.88 -11.26
CA TYR A 12 17.20 50.78 -10.54
C TYR A 12 16.16 49.92 -11.29
N LEU A 13 16.01 50.13 -12.60
CA LEU A 13 15.09 49.36 -13.42
C LEU A 13 15.51 47.91 -13.51
N SER A 14 16.80 47.61 -13.59
CA SER A 14 17.33 46.24 -13.60
C SER A 14 17.04 45.54 -12.30
N GLU A 15 17.24 46.17 -11.15
CA GLU A 15 16.90 45.61 -9.85
C GLU A 15 15.41 45.31 -9.73
N ARG A 16 14.58 46.21 -10.21
CA ARG A 16 13.13 46.02 -10.21
C ARG A 16 12.71 44.82 -11.05
N ASP A 17 13.34 44.64 -12.22
CA ASP A 17 13.05 43.51 -13.10
C ASP A 17 13.53 42.17 -12.47
N ILE A 18 14.69 42.17 -11.82
CA ILE A 18 15.22 41.02 -11.10
C ILE A 18 14.26 40.61 -9.99
N ARG A 19 13.74 41.53 -9.20
CA ARG A 19 12.78 41.28 -8.14
C ARG A 19 11.48 40.67 -8.68
N ARG A 20 10.96 41.18 -9.78
CA ARG A 20 9.76 40.68 -10.44
C ARG A 20 9.98 39.26 -10.94
N ASN A 21 11.12 38.97 -11.56
CA ASN A 21 11.46 37.67 -12.06
C ASN A 21 11.62 36.68 -10.90
N TYR A 22 12.24 37.10 -9.80
CA TYR A 22 12.37 36.29 -8.60
C TYR A 22 11.00 35.94 -8.00
N GLN A 23 10.11 36.94 -7.87
CA GLN A 23 8.76 36.71 -7.35
C GLN A 23 7.97 35.76 -8.23
N ARG A 24 8.07 35.86 -9.54
CA ARG A 24 7.42 34.95 -10.48
C ARG A 24 7.94 33.52 -10.32
N THR A 25 9.25 33.34 -10.18
CA THR A 25 9.88 32.04 -9.97
C THR A 25 9.39 31.42 -8.66
N VAL A 26 9.29 32.19 -7.59
CA VAL A 26 8.76 31.70 -6.30
C VAL A 26 7.32 31.26 -6.44
N ASP A 27 6.48 32.04 -7.13
CA ASP A 27 5.07 31.70 -7.35
C ASP A 27 4.92 30.43 -8.19
N GLU A 28 5.72 30.27 -9.24
CA GLU A 28 5.76 29.06 -10.07
C GLU A 28 6.16 27.84 -9.24
N GLN A 29 7.18 27.96 -8.39
CA GLN A 29 7.61 26.88 -7.50
C GLN A 29 6.52 26.48 -6.51
N LYS A 30 5.80 27.44 -5.94
CA LYS A 30 4.67 27.15 -5.05
C LYS A 30 3.56 26.38 -5.76
N GLN A 31 3.27 26.73 -7.02
CA GLN A 31 2.30 26.01 -7.82
C GLN A 31 2.75 24.58 -8.11
N GLU A 32 4.03 24.37 -8.47
CA GLU A 32 4.59 23.04 -8.69
C GLU A 32 4.51 22.17 -7.44
N VAL A 33 4.87 22.70 -6.27
CA VAL A 33 4.76 22.00 -5.00
C VAL A 33 3.32 21.61 -4.73
N GLY A 34 2.35 22.50 -4.98
CA GLY A 34 0.94 22.19 -4.85
C GLY A 34 0.48 21.06 -5.75
N VAL A 35 0.99 21.01 -6.99
CA VAL A 35 0.71 19.91 -7.94
C VAL A 35 1.30 18.60 -7.41
N TYR A 36 2.55 18.59 -6.94
CA TYR A 36 3.18 17.40 -6.37
C TYR A 36 2.42 16.87 -5.16
N VAL A 37 2.01 17.75 -4.25
CA VAL A 37 1.23 17.35 -3.08
C VAL A 37 -0.07 16.68 -3.51
N ARG A 38 -0.79 17.25 -4.48
CA ARG A 38 -2.03 16.65 -4.99
C ARG A 38 -1.79 15.31 -5.69
N GLN A 39 -0.68 15.18 -6.43
CA GLN A 39 -0.31 13.92 -7.07
C GLN A 39 0.03 12.85 -6.03
N LEU A 40 0.76 13.21 -4.97
CA LEU A 40 1.07 12.29 -3.88
C LEU A 40 -0.18 11.84 -3.15
N GLU A 41 -1.12 12.74 -2.89
CA GLU A 41 -2.42 12.40 -2.30
C GLU A 41 -3.22 11.47 -3.22
N ALA A 42 -3.23 11.74 -4.52
CA ALA A 42 -3.94 10.92 -5.50
C ALA A 42 -3.28 9.54 -5.69
N SER A 43 -1.97 9.42 -5.44
CA SER A 43 -1.23 8.17 -5.55
C SER A 43 -1.08 7.43 -4.22
N SER A 44 -1.69 7.92 -3.17
CA SER A 44 -1.67 7.25 -1.86
C SER A 44 -2.30 5.86 -1.95
N PHE A 45 -1.73 4.92 -1.23
CA PHE A 45 -2.24 3.54 -1.18
C PHE A 45 -1.96 2.95 0.20
N VAL A 46 -2.64 1.86 0.49
CA VAL A 46 -2.45 1.09 1.71
C VAL A 46 -1.68 -0.17 1.37
N LEU A 47 -0.59 -0.42 2.08
CA LEU A 47 0.16 -1.66 1.97
C LEU A 47 0.08 -2.38 3.32
N ALA A 48 -0.57 -3.54 3.32
CA ALA A 48 -0.65 -4.41 4.49
C ALA A 48 0.27 -5.60 4.30
N LEU A 49 1.28 -5.72 5.16
CA LEU A 49 2.18 -6.86 5.20
C LEU A 49 1.78 -7.75 6.37
N ILE A 50 1.40 -8.98 6.08
CA ILE A 50 0.83 -9.89 7.08
C ILE A 50 1.69 -11.14 7.18
N ASP A 51 2.10 -11.48 8.41
CA ASP A 51 2.73 -12.77 8.71
C ASP A 51 1.64 -13.83 8.83
N GLY A 52 1.48 -14.62 7.78
CA GLY A 52 0.44 -15.65 7.71
C GLY A 52 0.69 -16.85 8.61
N ASP A 53 1.94 -17.10 9.01
CA ASP A 53 2.26 -18.16 9.96
C ASP A 53 1.77 -17.81 11.37
N GLY A 54 1.71 -16.52 11.70
CA GLY A 54 1.18 -16.02 12.96
C GLY A 54 -0.31 -15.67 12.92
N ALA A 55 -0.87 -15.48 11.73
CA ALA A 55 -2.28 -15.14 11.53
C ALA A 55 -3.08 -16.41 11.23
N ILE A 56 -4.12 -16.66 12.01
CA ILE A 56 -4.97 -17.85 11.86
C ILE A 56 -6.28 -17.40 11.24
N PHE A 57 -6.61 -17.96 10.06
CA PHE A 57 -7.92 -17.76 9.47
C PHE A 57 -8.99 -18.45 10.34
N GLN A 58 -10.17 -17.87 10.38
CA GLN A 58 -11.26 -18.44 11.18
C GLN A 58 -11.62 -19.85 10.69
N ASP A 59 -11.78 -20.77 11.62
CA ASP A 59 -12.03 -22.19 11.34
C ASP A 59 -13.20 -22.40 10.39
N ALA A 60 -14.28 -21.64 10.56
CA ALA A 60 -15.46 -21.78 9.70
C ALA A 60 -15.15 -21.43 8.23
N LEU A 61 -14.26 -20.46 7.98
CA LEU A 61 -13.86 -20.10 6.63
C LEU A 61 -12.96 -21.16 6.00
N LEU A 62 -12.09 -21.76 6.79
CA LEU A 62 -11.22 -22.86 6.34
C LEU A 62 -12.01 -24.13 6.04
N GLN A 63 -13.02 -24.43 6.85
CA GLN A 63 -13.89 -25.61 6.70
C GLN A 63 -14.95 -25.45 5.61
N ALA A 64 -15.31 -24.22 5.25
CA ALA A 64 -16.34 -23.93 4.24
C ALA A 64 -15.89 -24.29 2.81
N ALA A 65 -14.99 -25.18 2.72
CA ALA A 65 -14.48 -25.82 1.51
C ALA A 65 -13.70 -24.93 0.55
N ALA A 66 -12.79 -25.59 0.00
CA ALA A 66 -11.91 -25.21 -1.06
C ALA A 66 -12.54 -24.22 -2.05
N GLY A 67 -12.48 -22.93 -1.79
CA GLY A 67 -12.86 -21.93 -2.74
C GLY A 67 -13.65 -20.77 -2.16
N ASP A 68 -14.82 -21.05 -1.62
CA ASP A 68 -15.70 -19.98 -1.14
C ASP A 68 -15.16 -19.32 0.14
N GLY A 69 -14.58 -20.11 1.04
CA GLY A 69 -13.96 -19.59 2.25
C GLY A 69 -12.81 -18.62 1.98
N GLY A 70 -12.00 -18.88 0.95
CA GLY A 70 -10.90 -18.00 0.56
C GLY A 70 -11.40 -16.65 0.05
N SER A 71 -12.41 -16.63 -0.79
CA SER A 71 -13.02 -15.41 -1.30
C SER A 71 -13.65 -14.59 -0.19
N GLU A 72 -14.36 -15.25 0.73
CA GLU A 72 -14.98 -14.57 1.87
C GLU A 72 -13.94 -14.01 2.83
N ALA A 73 -12.86 -14.74 3.10
CA ALA A 73 -11.76 -14.26 3.93
C ALA A 73 -11.11 -12.99 3.33
N ALA A 74 -10.88 -12.97 2.02
CA ALA A 74 -10.32 -11.81 1.34
C ALA A 74 -11.27 -10.61 1.43
N SER A 75 -12.56 -10.82 1.22
CA SER A 75 -13.55 -9.77 1.31
C SER A 75 -13.64 -9.19 2.73
N ARG A 76 -13.67 -10.03 3.74
CA ARG A 76 -13.69 -9.58 5.14
C ARG A 76 -12.43 -8.81 5.51
N LEU A 77 -11.27 -9.27 5.08
CA LEU A 77 -10.00 -8.58 5.32
C LEU A 77 -9.98 -7.23 4.63
N TYR A 78 -10.42 -7.18 3.37
CA TYR A 78 -10.52 -5.93 2.62
C TYR A 78 -11.38 -4.90 3.36
N HIS A 79 -12.58 -5.29 3.79
CA HIS A 79 -13.48 -4.37 4.49
C HIS A 79 -12.95 -3.96 5.85
N ALA A 80 -12.31 -4.87 6.59
CA ALA A 80 -11.71 -4.56 7.87
C ALA A 80 -10.60 -3.51 7.74
N ILE A 81 -9.72 -3.67 6.74
CA ILE A 81 -8.65 -2.70 6.46
C ILE A 81 -9.26 -1.37 6.01
N ARG A 82 -10.23 -1.41 5.10
CA ARG A 82 -10.91 -0.21 4.60
C ARG A 82 -11.54 0.60 5.73
N ASN A 83 -12.24 -0.06 6.62
CA ASN A 83 -12.90 0.59 7.77
C ASN A 83 -11.88 1.17 8.74
N HIS A 84 -10.80 0.44 9.01
CA HIS A 84 -9.74 0.93 9.88
C HIS A 84 -9.07 2.19 9.32
N ILE A 85 -8.69 2.16 8.05
CA ILE A 85 -8.04 3.29 7.39
C ILE A 85 -8.99 4.49 7.32
N ALA A 86 -10.26 4.28 7.04
CA ALA A 86 -11.26 5.35 7.03
C ALA A 86 -11.42 6.02 8.39
N SER A 87 -11.22 5.28 9.48
CA SER A 87 -11.29 5.84 10.83
C SER A 87 -10.08 6.72 11.18
N VAL A 88 -8.95 6.53 10.48
CA VAL A 88 -7.69 7.26 10.73
C VAL A 88 -7.51 8.40 9.72
N TYR A 89 -7.86 8.17 8.46
CA TYR A 89 -7.67 9.10 7.36
C TYR A 89 -9.00 9.41 6.67
N SER A 90 -9.47 10.65 6.75
CA SER A 90 -10.79 11.04 6.25
C SER A 90 -10.95 10.97 4.73
N ASN A 91 -9.85 11.08 3.97
CA ASN A 91 -9.87 11.12 2.50
C ASN A 91 -9.36 9.83 1.86
N SER A 92 -9.45 8.70 2.55
CA SER A 92 -8.86 7.44 2.13
C SER A 92 -9.75 6.55 1.27
N GLY A 93 -10.97 7.00 0.95
CA GLY A 93 -11.97 6.16 0.27
C GLY A 93 -11.53 5.60 -1.08
N ASN A 94 -10.67 6.32 -1.80
CA ASN A 94 -10.17 5.93 -3.12
C ASN A 94 -8.78 5.29 -3.09
N TRP A 95 -8.18 5.14 -1.91
CA TRP A 95 -6.85 4.56 -1.82
C TRP A 95 -6.90 3.07 -2.13
N PRO A 96 -6.08 2.57 -3.08
CA PRO A 96 -5.97 1.14 -3.30
C PRO A 96 -5.44 0.43 -2.05
N ILE A 97 -5.95 -0.76 -1.78
CA ILE A 97 -5.47 -1.60 -0.69
C ILE A 97 -4.69 -2.77 -1.28
N MET A 98 -3.39 -2.80 -1.01
CA MET A 98 -2.50 -3.88 -1.39
C MET A 98 -2.22 -4.73 -0.17
N VAL A 99 -2.43 -6.04 -0.30
CA VAL A 99 -2.18 -7.00 0.79
C VAL A 99 -1.15 -8.01 0.31
N GLN A 100 -0.10 -8.19 1.09
CA GLN A 100 0.89 -9.24 0.89
C GLN A 100 0.90 -10.14 2.12
N LEU A 101 0.48 -11.38 1.93
CA LEU A 101 0.42 -12.38 2.98
C LEU A 101 1.60 -13.34 2.83
N TYR A 102 2.49 -13.33 3.81
CA TYR A 102 3.71 -14.15 3.81
C TYR A 102 3.47 -15.38 4.68
N LEU A 103 3.65 -16.56 4.12
CA LEU A 103 3.46 -17.82 4.85
C LEU A 103 4.24 -18.97 4.21
N SER A 104 4.42 -20.03 4.97
CA SER A 104 4.92 -21.32 4.45
C SER A 104 3.73 -22.16 4.02
N LEU A 105 3.41 -22.14 2.73
CA LEU A 105 2.17 -22.68 2.19
C LEU A 105 2.01 -24.18 2.51
N ASP A 106 3.00 -24.99 2.16
CA ASP A 106 2.92 -26.45 2.35
C ASP A 106 2.93 -26.84 3.83
N LYS A 107 3.77 -26.19 4.62
CA LYS A 107 3.87 -26.45 6.06
C LYS A 107 2.56 -26.13 6.79
N LEU A 108 1.99 -24.97 6.47
CA LEU A 108 0.73 -24.54 7.09
C LEU A 108 -0.44 -25.42 6.64
N ALA A 109 -0.48 -25.77 5.36
CA ALA A 109 -1.50 -26.68 4.82
C ALA A 109 -1.47 -28.04 5.50
N MET A 110 -0.29 -28.61 5.69
CA MET A 110 -0.13 -29.89 6.39
C MET A 110 -0.55 -29.80 7.85
N LYS A 111 -0.16 -28.74 8.53
CA LYS A 111 -0.51 -28.51 9.92
C LYS A 111 -2.02 -28.37 10.11
N LEU A 112 -2.68 -27.59 9.25
CA LEU A 112 -4.13 -27.40 9.32
C LEU A 112 -4.89 -28.71 9.02
N ALA A 113 -4.40 -29.52 8.09
CA ALA A 113 -4.98 -30.84 7.82
C ALA A 113 -4.79 -31.79 8.99
N GLN A 114 -3.62 -31.80 9.63
CA GLN A 114 -3.33 -32.64 10.78
C GLN A 114 -4.23 -32.35 11.98
N VAL A 115 -4.54 -31.06 12.22
CA VAL A 115 -5.41 -30.67 13.33
C VAL A 115 -6.90 -30.72 12.97
N GLY A 116 -7.25 -31.20 11.78
CA GLY A 116 -8.63 -31.40 11.36
C GLY A 116 -9.36 -30.17 10.85
N LEU A 117 -8.68 -29.06 10.64
CA LEU A 117 -9.28 -27.82 10.12
C LEU A 117 -9.46 -27.86 8.59
N LEU A 118 -8.74 -28.74 7.90
CA LEU A 118 -8.87 -29.01 6.47
C LEU A 118 -9.04 -30.53 6.27
N ARG A 119 -9.75 -30.91 5.21
CA ARG A 119 -9.88 -32.32 4.81
C ARG A 119 -8.57 -32.85 4.23
N ALA A 120 -7.91 -32.05 3.43
CA ALA A 120 -6.64 -32.36 2.79
C ALA A 120 -5.80 -31.11 2.63
N PRO A 121 -4.45 -31.24 2.56
CA PRO A 121 -3.59 -30.07 2.33
C PRO A 121 -3.91 -29.31 1.05
N SER A 122 -4.40 -29.99 0.00
CA SER A 122 -4.80 -29.37 -1.27
C SER A 122 -5.94 -28.36 -1.12
N ASP A 123 -6.79 -28.50 -0.11
CA ASP A 123 -7.89 -27.57 0.15
C ASP A 123 -7.35 -26.20 0.55
N PHE A 124 -6.21 -26.14 1.20
CA PHE A 124 -5.57 -24.87 1.54
C PHE A 124 -5.07 -24.13 0.31
N ARG A 125 -4.55 -24.83 -0.70
CA ARG A 125 -4.15 -24.21 -1.97
C ARG A 125 -5.34 -23.59 -2.67
N ALA A 126 -6.47 -24.29 -2.73
CA ALA A 126 -7.69 -23.73 -3.30
C ALA A 126 -8.17 -22.50 -2.52
N PHE A 127 -8.11 -22.57 -1.19
CA PHE A 127 -8.42 -21.43 -0.33
C PHE A 127 -7.55 -20.22 -0.65
N THR A 128 -6.23 -20.39 -0.72
CA THR A 128 -5.29 -19.29 -0.98
C THR A 128 -5.42 -18.74 -2.39
N GLN A 129 -5.70 -19.57 -3.39
CA GLN A 129 -5.97 -19.11 -4.74
C GLN A 129 -7.21 -18.22 -4.80
N ARG A 130 -8.30 -18.62 -4.16
CA ARG A 130 -9.53 -17.83 -4.11
C ARG A 130 -9.33 -16.54 -3.32
N PHE A 131 -8.55 -16.59 -2.26
CA PHE A 131 -8.16 -15.40 -1.50
C PHE A 131 -7.44 -14.39 -2.39
N SER A 132 -6.46 -14.83 -3.16
CA SER A 132 -5.67 -13.96 -4.04
C SER A 132 -6.48 -13.41 -5.19
N VAL A 133 -7.39 -14.20 -5.77
CA VAL A 133 -8.18 -13.81 -6.95
C VAL A 133 -9.31 -12.86 -6.58
N ASN A 134 -9.84 -12.94 -5.37
CA ASN A 134 -10.98 -12.11 -4.94
C ASN A 134 -10.69 -10.61 -5.02
N GLN A 135 -9.47 -10.20 -4.72
CA GLN A 135 -9.04 -8.80 -4.76
C GLN A 135 -7.81 -8.65 -5.66
N PRO A 136 -7.79 -7.68 -6.61
CA PRO A 136 -6.71 -7.58 -7.59
C PRO A 136 -5.33 -7.37 -7.00
N LEU A 137 -5.23 -6.71 -5.84
CA LEU A 137 -3.96 -6.35 -5.21
C LEU A 137 -3.61 -7.24 -4.01
N PHE A 138 -4.34 -8.34 -3.84
CA PHE A 138 -4.04 -9.33 -2.80
C PHE A 138 -3.11 -10.39 -3.38
N SER A 139 -2.04 -10.67 -2.68
CA SER A 139 -1.09 -11.71 -3.05
C SER A 139 -0.65 -12.53 -1.86
N ILE A 140 -0.38 -13.81 -2.11
CA ILE A 140 0.17 -14.72 -1.11
C ILE A 140 1.58 -15.08 -1.58
N ILE A 141 2.54 -14.91 -0.68
CA ILE A 141 3.95 -15.16 -0.95
C ILE A 141 4.37 -16.36 -0.13
N ASP A 142 4.72 -17.46 -0.83
CA ASP A 142 5.24 -18.66 -0.19
C ASP A 142 6.71 -18.45 0.13
N VAL A 143 7.02 -18.45 1.42
CA VAL A 143 8.39 -18.26 1.90
C VAL A 143 9.12 -19.59 2.14
N GLY A 144 8.49 -20.72 1.78
CA GLY A 144 9.03 -22.04 2.01
C GLY A 144 8.88 -22.47 3.46
N GLN A 145 9.78 -23.31 3.96
CA GLN A 145 9.70 -23.84 5.32
C GLN A 145 10.41 -22.93 6.31
N GLY A 146 9.80 -22.73 7.45
CA GLY A 146 10.37 -21.99 8.57
C GLY A 146 9.74 -20.62 8.78
N LYS A 147 9.21 -20.40 10.00
CA LYS A 147 8.57 -19.15 10.40
C LYS A 147 9.49 -17.92 10.27
N GLU A 148 10.78 -18.11 10.52
CA GLU A 148 11.79 -17.07 10.46
C GLU A 148 11.92 -16.44 9.06
N ARG A 149 11.66 -17.21 8.01
CA ARG A 149 11.73 -16.74 6.63
C ARG A 149 10.64 -15.72 6.31
N ALA A 150 9.43 -15.93 6.82
CA ALA A 150 8.34 -14.98 6.65
C ALA A 150 8.67 -13.64 7.30
N ASP A 151 9.11 -13.65 8.56
CA ASP A 151 9.51 -12.45 9.29
C ASP A 151 10.65 -11.73 8.58
N HIS A 152 11.63 -12.46 8.08
CA HIS A 152 12.79 -11.89 7.39
C HIS A 152 12.37 -11.18 6.09
N LYS A 153 11.49 -11.77 5.30
CA LYS A 153 10.98 -11.15 4.07
C LYS A 153 10.16 -9.89 4.35
N ILE A 154 9.32 -9.89 5.37
CA ILE A 154 8.55 -8.72 5.77
C ILE A 154 9.48 -7.58 6.19
N LYS A 155 10.49 -7.88 6.99
CA LYS A 155 11.49 -6.89 7.44
C LYS A 155 12.38 -6.39 6.32
N GLY A 156 12.64 -7.21 5.31
CA GLY A 156 13.42 -6.85 4.14
C GLY A 156 12.66 -6.07 3.08
N SER A 157 11.37 -5.96 3.26
CA SER A 157 10.51 -5.19 2.34
C SER A 157 10.43 -3.74 2.78
#